data_1f37e0b5aa23179b367ce14e9fa0f90d
#
_entry.id   1f37e0b5aa23179b367ce14e9fa0f90d
#
_cell.length_a   1.000
_cell.length_b   1.000
_cell.length_c   1.000
_cell.angle_alpha   90.00
_cell.angle_beta   90.00
_cell.angle_gamma   90.00
#
_symmetry.space_group_name_H-M   'P 1'
#
loop_
_entity.id
_entity.type
_entity.pdbx_description
1 polymer ?
#
loop_
_entity_poly.entity_id
_entity_poly.type
_entity_poly.pdbx_seq_one_letter_code
_entity_poly.pdbx_strand_id
1 'polypeptide(L)'
;DILQGNWYTFKSEREVEVNNLMNTQKYMSGYPWGKLYKYSVLEHYQFPEGYWFEDTPISFILAAMPLKIVTISDIVYGYRINPQGITATASLSKKSIDSYWVTELCLEEFSKFGLIYDQRAYEYLLKQTLMNAGRINKQHKKIREAEFILTSQLIRKYFSDKCYTKNEKMRDVEKA
;
A
#
# COMPACT_ATOMS: atom_id res chain seq x y z
N ASP A 1 -3.88 19.75 1.31
CA ASP A 1 -3.59 18.87 2.42
C ASP A 1 -2.28 18.10 2.21
N ILE A 2 -2.01 17.68 0.97
CA ILE A 2 -0.76 17.02 0.57
C ILE A 2 -0.21 17.66 -0.69
N LEU A 3 1.07 18.01 -0.68
CA LEU A 3 1.84 18.40 -1.85
C LEU A 3 2.81 17.27 -2.18
N GLN A 4 2.82 16.78 -3.42
CA GLN A 4 3.76 15.75 -3.88
C GLN A 4 4.49 16.22 -5.14
N GLY A 5 5.72 15.76 -5.32
CA GLY A 5 6.52 16.06 -6.50
C GLY A 5 7.00 14.80 -7.21
N ASN A 6 7.67 14.99 -8.33
CA ASN A 6 8.29 13.92 -9.09
C ASN A 6 9.53 13.38 -8.38
N TRP A 7 10.01 12.24 -8.82
CA TRP A 7 11.25 11.64 -8.34
C TRP A 7 12.00 10.96 -9.48
N TYR A 8 13.25 10.65 -9.22
CA TYR A 8 13.99 9.72 -10.06
C TYR A 8 14.42 8.50 -9.26
N THR A 9 14.55 7.37 -9.96
CA THR A 9 15.18 6.16 -9.41
C THR A 9 16.59 6.03 -9.96
N PHE A 10 17.50 5.50 -9.18
CA PHE A 10 18.87 5.27 -9.62
C PHE A 10 19.49 4.04 -8.94
N LYS A 11 20.34 3.34 -9.67
CA LYS A 11 21.20 2.27 -9.15
C LYS A 11 22.64 2.78 -9.01
N SER A 12 23.07 3.62 -9.95
CA SER A 12 24.36 4.29 -10.00
C SER A 12 24.19 5.66 -10.64
N GLU A 13 25.23 6.47 -10.68
CA GLU A 13 25.20 7.79 -11.35
C GLU A 13 24.85 7.73 -12.84
N ARG A 14 25.01 6.56 -13.47
CA ARG A 14 24.77 6.34 -14.90
C ARG A 14 23.41 5.75 -15.22
N GLU A 15 22.75 5.15 -14.24
CA GLU A 15 21.46 4.48 -14.40
C GLU A 15 20.38 5.25 -13.64
N VAL A 16 19.84 6.29 -14.26
CA VAL A 16 18.81 7.17 -13.70
C VAL A 16 17.56 7.11 -14.55
N GLU A 17 16.41 6.87 -13.92
CA GLU A 17 15.08 6.90 -14.53
C GLU A 17 14.22 7.95 -13.83
N VAL A 18 13.65 8.88 -14.58
CA VAL A 18 12.76 9.93 -14.05
C VAL A 18 11.33 9.43 -14.05
N ASN A 19 10.70 9.53 -12.87
CA ASN A 19 9.31 9.18 -12.67
C ASN A 19 8.45 10.45 -12.59
N ASN A 20 7.53 10.60 -13.52
CA ASN A 20 6.71 11.78 -13.67
C ASN A 20 5.25 11.51 -13.23
N LEU A 21 4.85 12.11 -12.11
CA LEU A 21 3.48 12.02 -11.56
C LEU A 21 2.48 12.91 -12.27
N MET A 22 2.90 13.88 -13.07
CA MET A 22 1.98 14.82 -13.74
C MET A 22 0.98 14.12 -14.64
N ASN A 23 1.35 12.99 -15.22
CA ASN A 23 0.46 12.15 -16.05
C ASN A 23 -0.53 11.33 -15.24
N THR A 24 -0.37 11.27 -13.90
CA THR A 24 -1.17 10.48 -12.97
C THR A 24 -1.87 11.33 -11.92
N GLN A 25 -2.11 12.60 -12.19
CA GLN A 25 -2.57 13.66 -11.28
C GLN A 25 -3.75 13.32 -10.34
N LYS A 26 -4.48 12.25 -10.57
CA LYS A 26 -5.66 11.89 -9.78
C LYS A 26 -5.34 11.12 -8.49
N TYR A 27 -4.11 10.65 -8.32
CA TYR A 27 -3.81 9.72 -7.23
C TYR A 27 -2.54 10.11 -6.48
N MET A 28 -2.61 10.00 -5.17
CA MET A 28 -1.44 10.07 -4.31
C MET A 28 -0.56 8.82 -4.56
N SER A 29 0.75 9.01 -4.72
CA SER A 29 1.67 7.86 -4.72
C SER A 29 1.68 7.21 -3.33
N GLY A 30 1.81 5.88 -3.27
CA GLY A 30 1.77 5.13 -2.01
C GLY A 30 3.02 5.30 -1.13
N TYR A 31 4.04 6.00 -1.61
CA TYR A 31 5.28 6.21 -0.85
C TYR A 31 5.13 7.35 0.16
N PRO A 32 5.71 7.27 1.36
CA PRO A 32 5.68 8.35 2.36
C PRO A 32 6.58 9.53 1.98
N TRP A 33 7.63 9.29 1.22
CA TRP A 33 8.63 10.28 0.80
C TRP A 33 8.19 11.10 -0.44
N GLY A 34 8.90 12.19 -0.72
CA GLY A 34 8.62 13.08 -1.85
C GLY A 34 7.32 13.89 -1.68
N LYS A 35 6.90 14.12 -0.42
CA LYS A 35 5.67 14.81 -0.07
C LYS A 35 5.82 15.74 1.11
N LEU A 36 5.01 16.78 1.12
CA LEU A 36 4.70 17.58 2.30
C LEU A 36 3.26 17.30 2.72
N TYR A 37 3.07 17.05 3.99
CA TYR A 37 1.77 16.78 4.58
C TYR A 37 1.39 17.93 5.50
N LYS A 38 0.16 18.42 5.38
CA LYS A 38 -0.38 19.29 6.41
C LYS A 38 -0.41 18.52 7.73
N TYR A 39 0.04 19.15 8.82
CA TYR A 39 0.16 18.50 10.13
C TYR A 39 -1.12 17.75 10.53
N SER A 40 -2.29 18.40 10.37
CA SER A 40 -3.58 17.79 10.70
C SER A 40 -3.93 16.51 9.95
N VAL A 41 -3.24 16.17 8.85
CA VAL A 41 -3.43 14.89 8.13
C VAL A 41 -2.79 13.74 8.88
N LEU A 42 -1.69 14.01 9.58
CA LEU A 42 -0.88 13.00 10.29
C LEU A 42 -1.02 13.07 11.81
N GLU A 43 -1.71 14.08 12.35
CA GLU A 43 -1.81 14.36 13.79
C GLU A 43 -2.28 13.15 14.61
N HIS A 44 -3.22 12.38 14.06
CA HIS A 44 -3.77 11.20 14.73
C HIS A 44 -3.31 9.89 14.11
N TYR A 45 -2.30 9.96 13.23
CA TYR A 45 -1.79 8.82 12.52
C TYR A 45 -0.43 8.39 13.08
N GLN A 46 -0.31 7.11 13.38
CA GLN A 46 0.95 6.51 13.80
C GLN A 46 1.35 5.38 12.85
N PHE A 47 2.59 5.42 12.40
CA PHE A 47 3.15 4.30 11.64
C PHE A 47 3.31 3.09 12.55
N PRO A 48 2.96 1.87 12.09
CA PRO A 48 3.11 0.67 12.90
C PRO A 48 4.59 0.39 13.16
N GLU A 49 4.98 0.34 14.43
CA GLU A 49 6.35 0.06 14.83
C GLU A 49 6.65 -1.44 14.84
N GLY A 50 7.86 -1.81 14.46
CA GLY A 50 8.33 -3.20 14.48
C GLY A 50 7.95 -4.06 13.28
N TYR A 51 7.11 -3.56 12.39
CA TYR A 51 6.67 -4.24 11.17
C TYR A 51 7.46 -3.78 9.94
N TRP A 52 7.65 -4.68 8.98
CA TRP A 52 7.98 -4.30 7.61
C TRP A 52 6.74 -3.76 6.91
N PHE A 53 6.95 -2.93 5.87
CA PHE A 53 5.86 -2.31 5.08
C PHE A 53 5.00 -1.34 5.90
N GLU A 54 5.62 -0.68 6.85
CA GLU A 54 5.03 0.35 7.72
C GLU A 54 4.43 1.53 6.94
N ASP A 55 4.80 1.67 5.67
CA ASP A 55 4.27 2.69 4.75
C ASP A 55 2.92 2.31 4.09
N THR A 56 2.48 1.07 4.23
CA THR A 56 1.19 0.59 3.68
C THR A 56 0.01 1.50 4.03
N PRO A 57 -0.13 2.05 5.24
CA PRO A 57 -1.19 3.00 5.57
C PRO A 57 -1.23 4.26 4.71
N ILE A 58 -0.13 4.72 4.15
CA ILE A 58 -0.13 5.85 3.21
C ILE A 58 -0.97 5.52 1.98
N SER A 59 -0.78 4.34 1.41
CA SER A 59 -1.53 3.89 0.24
C SER A 59 -2.93 3.36 0.56
N PHE A 60 -3.18 2.96 1.79
CA PHE A 60 -4.44 2.34 2.19
C PHE A 60 -5.39 3.33 2.90
N ILE A 61 -4.92 4.04 3.91
CA ILE A 61 -5.73 4.96 4.71
C ILE A 61 -5.74 6.35 4.09
N LEU A 62 -4.56 6.99 3.95
CA LEU A 62 -4.52 8.37 3.49
C LEU A 62 -5.03 8.52 2.05
N ALA A 63 -4.77 7.53 1.18
CA ALA A 63 -5.30 7.55 -0.19
C ALA A 63 -6.84 7.39 -0.24
N ALA A 64 -7.45 6.81 0.79
CA ALA A 64 -8.91 6.69 0.90
C ALA A 64 -9.57 7.95 1.47
N MET A 65 -8.84 8.80 2.19
CA MET A 65 -9.35 10.03 2.77
C MET A 65 -9.68 11.07 1.67
N PRO A 66 -10.67 11.94 1.88
CA PRO A 66 -11.04 13.00 0.94
C PRO A 66 -10.06 14.19 1.02
N LEU A 67 -8.77 13.94 0.80
CA LEU A 67 -7.70 14.92 0.90
C LEU A 67 -7.49 15.66 -0.43
N LYS A 68 -7.21 16.95 -0.33
CA LYS A 68 -6.77 17.76 -1.47
C LYS A 68 -5.28 17.48 -1.73
N ILE A 69 -5.00 16.87 -2.88
CA ILE A 69 -3.64 16.54 -3.29
C ILE A 69 -3.25 17.44 -4.45
N VAL A 70 -2.08 18.06 -4.37
CA VAL A 70 -1.46 18.86 -5.43
C VAL A 70 -0.17 18.20 -5.84
N THR A 71 0.03 18.04 -7.15
CA THR A 71 1.27 17.50 -7.72
C THR A 71 2.00 18.64 -8.43
N ILE A 72 3.30 18.79 -8.15
CA ILE A 72 4.21 19.72 -8.84
C ILE A 72 5.12 18.95 -9.80
N SER A 73 5.63 19.65 -10.80
CA SER A 73 6.51 19.06 -11.82
C SER A 73 7.96 18.87 -11.36
N ASP A 74 8.30 19.50 -10.23
CA ASP A 74 9.67 19.46 -9.72
C ASP A 74 10.03 18.07 -9.23
N ILE A 75 11.29 17.70 -9.43
CA ILE A 75 11.88 16.48 -8.87
C ILE A 75 12.32 16.78 -7.45
N VAL A 76 11.62 16.19 -6.47
CA VAL A 76 11.84 16.45 -5.05
C VAL A 76 12.50 15.29 -4.31
N TYR A 77 12.72 14.16 -4.96
CA TYR A 77 13.29 12.98 -4.33
C TYR A 77 14.13 12.13 -5.27
N GLY A 78 15.24 11.60 -4.76
CA GLY A 78 16.07 10.60 -5.44
C GLY A 78 15.94 9.24 -4.72
N TYR A 79 15.29 8.27 -5.34
CA TYR A 79 15.12 6.93 -4.79
C TYR A 79 16.20 5.98 -5.26
N ARG A 80 17.11 5.60 -4.37
CA ARG A 80 18.15 4.62 -4.66
C ARG A 80 17.58 3.20 -4.62
N ILE A 81 17.72 2.48 -5.73
CA ILE A 81 17.39 1.05 -5.80
C ILE A 81 18.45 0.26 -5.03
N ASN A 82 18.04 -0.29 -3.88
CA ASN A 82 18.90 -1.13 -3.05
C ASN A 82 18.57 -2.61 -3.28
N PRO A 83 19.44 -3.41 -3.92
CA PRO A 83 19.18 -4.83 -4.14
C PRO A 83 19.13 -5.67 -2.84
N GLN A 84 19.63 -5.13 -1.73
CA GLN A 84 19.56 -5.75 -0.39
C GLN A 84 18.43 -5.15 0.47
N GLY A 85 17.65 -4.21 -0.08
CA GLY A 85 16.53 -3.60 0.62
C GLY A 85 15.35 -4.56 0.82
N ILE A 86 14.45 -4.19 1.72
CA ILE A 86 13.23 -4.97 2.04
C ILE A 86 12.46 -5.29 0.77
N THR A 87 12.20 -4.31 -0.08
CA THR A 87 11.43 -4.50 -1.33
C THR A 87 12.03 -5.59 -2.24
N ALA A 88 13.37 -5.68 -2.31
CA ALA A 88 14.05 -6.66 -3.18
C ALA A 88 14.15 -8.06 -2.54
N THR A 89 14.20 -8.15 -1.21
CA THR A 89 14.50 -9.38 -0.47
C THR A 89 13.31 -9.95 0.30
N ALA A 90 12.19 -9.23 0.37
CA ALA A 90 11.04 -9.57 1.19
C ALA A 90 10.57 -11.03 1.00
N SER A 91 10.44 -11.49 -0.23
CA SER A 91 9.94 -12.84 -0.53
C SER A 91 10.81 -13.98 0.04
N LEU A 92 12.06 -13.69 0.39
CA LEU A 92 12.99 -14.65 1.01
C LEU A 92 12.93 -14.63 2.55
N SER A 93 12.35 -13.59 3.15
CA SER A 93 12.30 -13.42 4.60
C SER A 93 10.96 -13.87 5.17
N LYS A 94 10.96 -14.56 6.31
CA LYS A 94 9.74 -14.86 7.07
C LYS A 94 9.01 -13.60 7.51
N LYS A 95 9.73 -12.49 7.67
CA LYS A 95 9.17 -11.19 8.06
C LYS A 95 8.28 -10.58 6.95
N SER A 96 8.26 -11.15 5.75
CA SER A 96 7.34 -10.76 4.68
C SER A 96 5.85 -10.89 5.08
N ILE A 97 5.53 -11.75 6.07
CA ILE A 97 4.17 -11.89 6.62
C ILE A 97 3.68 -10.62 7.31
N ASP A 98 4.57 -9.71 7.71
CA ASP A 98 4.21 -8.42 8.29
C ASP A 98 3.26 -7.64 7.38
N SER A 99 3.33 -7.86 6.06
CA SER A 99 2.43 -7.24 5.11
C SER A 99 0.96 -7.56 5.36
N TYR A 100 0.65 -8.77 5.82
CA TYR A 100 -0.69 -9.14 6.25
C TYR A 100 -1.09 -8.38 7.53
N TRP A 101 -0.24 -8.41 8.56
CA TRP A 101 -0.54 -7.76 9.83
C TRP A 101 -0.75 -6.25 9.69
N VAL A 102 0.08 -5.59 8.87
CA VAL A 102 -0.11 -4.15 8.59
C VAL A 102 -1.41 -3.89 7.80
N THR A 103 -1.82 -4.81 6.92
CA THR A 103 -3.11 -4.71 6.23
C THR A 103 -4.28 -4.82 7.21
N GLU A 104 -4.22 -5.77 8.15
CA GLU A 104 -5.22 -5.92 9.21
C GLU A 104 -5.31 -4.66 10.07
N LEU A 105 -4.15 -4.14 10.53
CA LEU A 105 -4.08 -2.87 11.27
C LEU A 105 -4.71 -1.71 10.49
N CYS A 106 -4.44 -1.60 9.18
CA CYS A 106 -5.06 -0.57 8.34
C CYS A 106 -6.60 -0.68 8.35
N LEU A 107 -7.14 -1.89 8.27
CA LEU A 107 -8.59 -2.09 8.33
C LEU A 107 -9.15 -1.74 9.71
N GLU A 108 -8.49 -2.10 10.80
CA GLU A 108 -8.90 -1.75 12.16
C GLU A 108 -8.92 -0.24 12.40
N GLU A 109 -7.93 0.47 11.86
CA GLU A 109 -7.83 1.92 11.97
C GLU A 109 -8.82 2.68 11.07
N PHE A 110 -9.35 2.05 10.01
CA PHE A 110 -10.13 2.71 8.96
C PHE A 110 -11.30 3.53 9.52
N SER A 111 -12.04 2.96 10.46
CA SER A 111 -13.17 3.66 11.08
C SER A 111 -12.75 4.84 11.97
N LYS A 112 -11.55 4.81 12.56
CA LYS A 112 -11.02 5.91 13.38
C LYS A 112 -10.76 7.17 12.53
N PHE A 113 -10.51 6.99 11.24
CA PHE A 113 -10.36 8.09 10.28
C PHE A 113 -11.68 8.47 9.57
N GLY A 114 -12.81 8.01 10.08
CA GLY A 114 -14.12 8.30 9.49
C GLY A 114 -14.35 7.64 8.13
N LEU A 115 -13.55 6.63 7.79
CA LEU A 115 -13.66 5.89 6.53
C LEU A 115 -14.67 4.75 6.67
N ILE A 116 -15.34 4.42 5.57
CA ILE A 116 -16.33 3.35 5.50
C ILE A 116 -15.81 2.17 4.68
N TYR A 117 -16.27 0.98 5.01
CA TYR A 117 -15.92 -0.26 4.28
C TYR A 117 -16.85 -0.43 3.07
N ASP A 118 -16.67 0.46 2.09
CA ASP A 118 -17.42 0.49 0.84
C ASP A 118 -16.71 -0.29 -0.28
N GLN A 119 -17.29 -0.24 -1.48
CA GLN A 119 -16.72 -0.86 -2.69
C GLN A 119 -15.30 -0.37 -2.99
N ARG A 120 -14.99 0.90 -2.72
CA ARG A 120 -13.66 1.47 -2.95
C ARG A 120 -12.64 0.91 -1.97
N ALA A 121 -13.00 0.83 -0.69
CA ALA A 121 -12.17 0.21 0.34
C ALA A 121 -11.92 -1.28 0.04
N TYR A 122 -12.94 -1.98 -0.45
CA TYR A 122 -12.83 -3.36 -0.91
C TYR A 122 -11.78 -3.53 -2.02
N GLU A 123 -11.82 -2.68 -3.03
CA GLU A 123 -10.82 -2.71 -4.11
C GLU A 123 -9.41 -2.38 -3.63
N TYR A 124 -9.25 -1.50 -2.64
CA TYR A 124 -7.95 -1.26 -1.99
C TYR A 124 -7.45 -2.53 -1.28
N LEU A 125 -8.32 -3.22 -0.55
CA LEU A 125 -7.96 -4.49 0.11
C LEU A 125 -7.52 -5.54 -0.91
N LEU A 126 -8.24 -5.71 -2.02
CA LEU A 126 -7.86 -6.69 -3.05
C LEU A 126 -6.50 -6.35 -3.68
N LYS A 127 -6.22 -5.07 -3.95
CA LYS A 127 -4.89 -4.64 -4.43
C LYS A 127 -3.80 -4.96 -3.42
N GLN A 128 -4.05 -4.68 -2.16
CA GLN A 128 -3.11 -4.97 -1.08
C GLN A 128 -2.87 -6.47 -0.94
N THR A 129 -3.92 -7.28 -1.05
CA THR A 129 -3.84 -8.76 -1.02
C THR A 129 -2.94 -9.28 -2.15
N LEU A 130 -3.07 -8.75 -3.36
CA LEU A 130 -2.17 -9.10 -4.47
C LEU A 130 -0.70 -8.76 -4.16
N MET A 131 -0.44 -7.60 -3.57
CA MET A 131 0.91 -7.23 -3.15
C MET A 131 1.45 -8.15 -2.06
N ASN A 132 0.63 -8.48 -1.07
CA ASN A 132 0.98 -9.38 0.03
C ASN A 132 1.33 -10.77 -0.52
N ALA A 133 0.49 -11.33 -1.39
CA ALA A 133 0.75 -12.61 -2.05
C ALA A 133 2.09 -12.61 -2.83
N GLY A 134 2.42 -11.50 -3.50
CA GLY A 134 3.72 -11.32 -4.15
C GLY A 134 4.89 -11.33 -3.16
N ARG A 135 4.71 -10.70 -1.99
CA ARG A 135 5.72 -10.63 -0.94
C ARG A 135 6.03 -11.99 -0.30
N ILE A 136 5.03 -12.88 -0.19
CA ILE A 136 5.18 -14.21 0.42
C ILE A 136 5.30 -15.35 -0.59
N ASN A 137 5.40 -15.07 -1.88
CA ASN A 137 5.33 -16.10 -2.95
C ASN A 137 6.38 -17.20 -2.84
N LYS A 138 7.53 -16.90 -2.21
CA LYS A 138 8.62 -17.87 -1.94
C LYS A 138 8.57 -18.50 -0.56
N GLN A 139 7.59 -18.18 0.26
CA GLN A 139 7.39 -18.79 1.56
C GLN A 139 6.82 -20.20 1.43
N HIS A 140 6.95 -21.00 2.49
CA HIS A 140 6.39 -22.35 2.54
C HIS A 140 4.88 -22.35 2.23
N LYS A 141 4.40 -23.38 1.52
CA LYS A 141 3.00 -23.51 1.10
C LYS A 141 2.00 -23.25 2.23
N LYS A 142 2.23 -23.80 3.43
CA LYS A 142 1.35 -23.61 4.59
C LYS A 142 1.23 -22.14 5.03
N ILE A 143 2.28 -21.32 4.86
CA ILE A 143 2.24 -19.89 5.19
C ILE A 143 1.36 -19.16 4.19
N ARG A 144 1.49 -19.45 2.90
CA ARG A 144 0.67 -18.87 1.85
C ARG A 144 -0.80 -19.25 1.99
N GLU A 145 -1.09 -20.50 2.33
CA GLU A 145 -2.45 -20.98 2.60
C GLU A 145 -3.06 -20.31 3.83
N ALA A 146 -2.27 -20.15 4.91
CA ALA A 146 -2.72 -19.47 6.12
C ALA A 146 -3.05 -17.99 5.85
N GLU A 147 -2.19 -17.25 5.13
CA GLU A 147 -2.46 -15.85 4.78
C GLU A 147 -3.71 -15.72 3.93
N PHE A 148 -3.91 -16.65 2.99
CA PHE A 148 -5.11 -16.71 2.17
C PHE A 148 -6.39 -16.87 3.02
N ILE A 149 -6.39 -17.81 3.96
CA ILE A 149 -7.51 -18.05 4.88
C ILE A 149 -7.77 -16.79 5.74
N LEU A 150 -6.72 -16.21 6.31
CA LEU A 150 -6.81 -15.01 7.14
C LEU A 150 -7.34 -13.82 6.34
N THR A 151 -6.88 -13.62 5.10
CA THR A 151 -7.39 -12.56 4.22
C THR A 151 -8.87 -12.76 3.89
N SER A 152 -9.29 -14.00 3.64
CA SER A 152 -10.71 -14.32 3.42
C SER A 152 -11.56 -14.00 4.65
N GLN A 153 -11.02 -14.21 5.86
CA GLN A 153 -11.70 -13.82 7.10
C GLN A 153 -11.80 -12.30 7.26
N LEU A 154 -10.75 -11.54 6.90
CA LEU A 154 -10.81 -10.07 6.89
C LEU A 154 -11.89 -9.55 5.93
N ILE A 155 -11.97 -10.13 4.73
CA ILE A 155 -13.01 -9.77 3.76
C ILE A 155 -14.40 -9.96 4.39
N ARG A 156 -14.66 -11.13 4.95
CA ARG A 156 -15.97 -11.43 5.58
C ARG A 156 -16.26 -10.58 6.82
N LYS A 157 -15.23 -10.18 7.56
CA LYS A 157 -15.36 -9.35 8.77
C LYS A 157 -15.75 -7.91 8.44
N TYR A 158 -15.18 -7.33 7.40
CA TYR A 158 -15.29 -5.90 7.13
C TYR A 158 -16.19 -5.55 5.93
N PHE A 159 -16.43 -6.48 5.01
CA PHE A 159 -17.15 -6.19 3.78
C PHE A 159 -18.40 -7.07 3.63
N SER A 160 -19.45 -6.50 3.06
CA SER A 160 -20.67 -7.23 2.75
C SER A 160 -20.52 -8.03 1.46
N ASP A 161 -21.36 -9.05 1.27
CA ASP A 161 -21.44 -9.87 0.05
C ASP A 161 -21.79 -9.07 -1.21
N LYS A 162 -22.16 -7.78 -1.05
CA LYS A 162 -22.43 -6.87 -2.18
C LYS A 162 -21.18 -6.26 -2.78
N CYS A 163 -20.04 -6.33 -2.08
CA CYS A 163 -18.76 -5.88 -2.60
C CYS A 163 -18.21 -6.94 -3.56
N TYR A 164 -17.86 -6.52 -4.77
CA TYR A 164 -17.25 -7.39 -5.78
C TYR A 164 -16.33 -6.58 -6.69
N THR A 165 -15.35 -7.23 -7.30
CA THR A 165 -14.46 -6.53 -8.22
C THR A 165 -14.84 -6.74 -9.69
N LYS A 166 -14.73 -5.66 -10.47
CA LYS A 166 -14.82 -5.69 -11.94
C LYS A 166 -13.45 -5.89 -12.60
N ASN A 167 -12.37 -5.81 -11.81
CA ASN A 167 -11.01 -5.96 -12.30
C ASN A 167 -10.66 -7.44 -12.48
N GLU A 168 -10.41 -7.88 -13.72
CA GLU A 168 -10.11 -9.29 -14.02
C GLU A 168 -8.94 -9.87 -13.23
N LYS A 169 -7.87 -9.10 -13.04
CA LYS A 169 -6.71 -9.53 -12.25
C LYS A 169 -7.01 -9.74 -10.77
N MET A 170 -8.06 -9.10 -10.25
CA MET A 170 -8.48 -9.22 -8.85
C MET A 170 -9.57 -10.27 -8.65
N ARG A 171 -10.27 -10.70 -9.72
CA ARG A 171 -11.31 -11.73 -9.63
C ARG A 171 -10.78 -13.07 -9.12
N ASP A 172 -9.54 -13.40 -9.46
CA ASP A 172 -8.93 -14.64 -8.99
C ASP A 172 -8.65 -14.59 -7.49
N VAL A 173 -8.33 -13.41 -6.94
CA VAL A 173 -8.19 -13.17 -5.50
C VAL A 173 -9.55 -13.21 -4.80
N GLU A 174 -10.60 -12.69 -5.43
CA GLU A 174 -11.96 -12.67 -4.89
C GLU A 174 -12.61 -14.05 -4.83
N LYS A 175 -12.30 -14.91 -5.80
CA LYS A 175 -12.88 -16.28 -5.89
C LYS A 175 -12.12 -17.33 -5.10
N ALA A 176 -10.93 -17.00 -4.70
CA ALA A 176 -10.07 -17.89 -3.97
C ALA A 176 -10.39 -17.88 -2.48
#